data_eb421fa8e5abc4b842480d0823509013
#
_entry.id   eb421fa8e5abc4b842480d0823509013
#
_cell.length_a   1.000
_cell.length_b   1.000
_cell.length_c   1.000
_cell.angle_alpha   90.00
_cell.angle_beta   90.00
_cell.angle_gamma   90.00
#
_symmetry.space_group_name_H-M   'P 1'
#
loop_
_entity.id
_entity.type
_entity.pdbx_description
1 polymer ?
#
loop_
_entity_poly.entity_id
_entity_poly.type
_entity_poly.pdbx_seq_one_letter_code
_entity_poly.pdbx_strand_id
1 'polypeptide(L)'
;VLPALLEYISAYPDIHINCVFVDRVVNLLEEGIDAGIRIGELPDSSMRALRVGKVNQVICGSPAYLNAKGIPRTPNDLEKHTLIRSAGVSPTHSWRFSEGITIKIKPRLVINSNDSVVSALKAGLGLGRLISYQVAPELADGSLKKVLSSYEPSHMPVHIIHREGRSG
;
A
#
# COMPACT_ATOMS: atom_id res chain seq x y z
N VAL A 1 -5.08 6.20 -9.42
CA VAL A 1 -5.09 7.67 -9.33
C VAL A 1 -4.61 8.29 -10.63
N LEU A 2 -3.36 8.05 -11.05
CA LEU A 2 -2.78 8.71 -12.22
C LEU A 2 -3.62 8.57 -13.51
N PRO A 3 -4.15 7.37 -13.90
CA PRO A 3 -5.01 7.28 -15.08
C PRO A 3 -6.19 8.24 -15.06
N ALA A 4 -6.92 8.33 -13.94
CA ALA A 4 -8.05 9.24 -13.81
C ALA A 4 -7.63 10.73 -13.91
N LEU A 5 -6.44 11.08 -13.39
CA LEU A 5 -5.90 12.44 -13.54
C LEU A 5 -5.55 12.75 -15.00
N LEU A 6 -5.01 11.78 -15.74
CA LEU A 6 -4.70 11.97 -17.17
C LEU A 6 -5.96 12.18 -18.00
N GLU A 7 -7.03 11.43 -17.73
CA GLU A 7 -8.33 11.65 -18.35
C GLU A 7 -8.90 13.04 -18.03
N TYR A 8 -8.80 13.45 -16.78
CA TYR A 8 -9.27 14.76 -16.32
C TYR A 8 -8.53 15.92 -16.99
N ILE A 9 -7.18 15.90 -17.01
CA ILE A 9 -6.37 16.94 -17.68
C ILE A 9 -6.67 17.00 -19.18
N SER A 10 -6.89 15.84 -19.81
CA SER A 10 -7.25 15.79 -21.23
C SER A 10 -8.61 16.42 -21.52
N ALA A 11 -9.56 16.30 -20.59
CA ALA A 11 -10.89 16.90 -20.70
C ALA A 11 -10.91 18.42 -20.36
N TYR A 12 -9.94 18.88 -19.58
CA TYR A 12 -9.87 20.28 -19.09
C TYR A 12 -8.48 20.89 -19.35
N PRO A 13 -8.20 21.34 -20.58
CA PRO A 13 -6.85 21.76 -21.00
C PRO A 13 -6.32 23.00 -20.27
N ASP A 14 -7.19 23.83 -19.71
CA ASP A 14 -6.80 25.04 -18.96
C ASP A 14 -6.44 24.74 -17.50
N ILE A 15 -6.57 23.49 -17.04
CA ILE A 15 -6.25 23.10 -15.68
C ILE A 15 -4.81 22.58 -15.58
N HIS A 16 -4.06 23.12 -14.65
CA HIS A 16 -2.73 22.67 -14.30
C HIS A 16 -2.76 21.90 -12.97
N ILE A 17 -2.19 20.68 -12.93
CA ILE A 17 -2.14 19.85 -11.74
C ILE A 17 -0.69 19.58 -11.35
N ASN A 18 -0.35 19.89 -10.10
CA ASN A 18 0.90 19.47 -9.48
C ASN A 18 0.62 18.27 -8.57
N CYS A 19 1.17 17.09 -8.91
CA CYS A 19 0.96 15.87 -8.16
C CYS A 19 2.18 15.56 -7.29
N VAL A 20 1.94 15.33 -6.00
CA VAL A 20 2.96 14.91 -5.04
C VAL A 20 2.59 13.52 -4.52
N PHE A 21 3.45 12.54 -4.73
CA PHE A 21 3.29 11.17 -4.24
C PHE A 21 4.26 10.93 -3.08
N VAL A 22 3.71 10.72 -1.88
CA VAL A 22 4.51 10.55 -0.66
C VAL A 22 3.92 9.44 0.23
N ASP A 23 4.79 8.74 0.94
CA ASP A 23 4.40 7.68 1.89
C ASP A 23 4.26 8.19 3.34
N ARG A 24 4.18 9.51 3.53
CA ARG A 24 3.95 10.16 4.84
C ARG A 24 2.59 10.83 4.92
N VAL A 25 2.13 11.04 6.12
CA VAL A 25 0.98 11.91 6.34
C VAL A 25 1.38 13.34 6.08
N VAL A 26 0.70 13.99 5.14
CA VAL A 26 0.88 15.41 4.82
C VAL A 26 -0.20 16.25 5.49
N ASN A 27 0.16 17.47 5.92
CA ASN A 27 -0.81 18.47 6.31
C ASN A 27 -1.15 19.32 5.07
N LEU A 28 -2.34 19.10 4.50
CA LEU A 28 -2.74 19.78 3.27
C LEU A 28 -2.71 21.31 3.40
N LEU A 29 -3.03 21.84 4.59
CA LEU A 29 -3.04 23.29 4.84
C LEU A 29 -1.63 23.89 4.82
N GLU A 30 -0.72 23.26 5.56
CA GLU A 30 0.66 23.75 5.70
C GLU A 30 1.45 23.59 4.39
N GLU A 31 1.16 22.53 3.63
CA GLU A 31 1.88 22.23 2.39
C GLU A 31 1.20 22.82 1.13
N GLY A 32 0.11 23.57 1.31
CA GLY A 32 -0.58 24.25 0.19
C GLY A 32 -1.24 23.28 -0.80
N ILE A 33 -1.65 22.09 -0.34
CA ILE A 33 -2.26 21.06 -1.17
C ILE A 33 -3.79 21.23 -1.14
N ASP A 34 -4.43 21.28 -2.31
CA ASP A 34 -5.87 21.50 -2.43
C ASP A 34 -6.68 20.25 -2.14
N ALA A 35 -6.19 19.08 -2.59
CA ALA A 35 -6.84 17.78 -2.37
C ALA A 35 -5.81 16.67 -2.21
N GLY A 36 -6.16 15.63 -1.47
CA GLY A 36 -5.31 14.46 -1.27
C GLY A 36 -6.10 13.16 -1.30
N ILE A 37 -5.44 12.07 -1.67
CA ILE A 37 -5.97 10.72 -1.52
C ILE A 37 -5.27 10.07 -0.35
N ARG A 38 -6.06 9.64 0.64
CA ARG A 38 -5.56 9.04 1.87
C ARG A 38 -6.09 7.62 2.05
N ILE A 39 -5.17 6.73 2.38
CA ILE A 39 -5.47 5.33 2.70
C ILE A 39 -5.35 5.15 4.21
N GLY A 40 -6.38 4.55 4.81
CA GLY A 40 -6.49 4.32 6.25
C GLY A 40 -7.53 5.18 6.94
N GLU A 41 -7.65 5.00 8.25
CA GLU A 41 -8.55 5.80 9.06
C GLU A 41 -8.07 7.26 9.10
N LEU A 42 -9.04 8.16 9.12
CA LEU A 42 -8.77 9.59 9.22
C LEU A 42 -8.81 9.99 10.69
N PRO A 43 -7.84 10.77 11.18
CA PRO A 43 -8.00 11.44 12.46
C PRO A 43 -9.14 12.47 12.37
N ASP A 44 -9.74 12.81 13.49
CA ASP A 44 -10.70 13.89 13.56
C ASP A 44 -10.05 15.18 13.02
N SER A 45 -10.64 15.72 11.97
CA SER A 45 -10.15 16.93 11.30
C SER A 45 -11.30 17.76 10.76
N SER A 46 -11.06 19.06 10.60
CA SER A 46 -12.00 20.01 9.97
C SER A 46 -12.08 19.85 8.43
N MET A 47 -11.41 18.86 7.87
CA MET A 47 -11.40 18.64 6.43
C MET A 47 -12.58 17.79 5.98
N ARG A 48 -13.13 18.09 4.82
CA ARG A 48 -14.12 17.21 4.18
C ARG A 48 -13.44 15.97 3.65
N ALA A 49 -14.02 14.82 3.94
CA ALA A 49 -13.55 13.53 3.48
C ALA A 49 -14.67 12.77 2.79
N LEU A 50 -14.41 12.32 1.58
CA LEU A 50 -15.29 11.45 0.82
C LEU A 50 -14.64 10.07 0.70
N ARG A 51 -15.29 9.05 1.28
CA ARG A 51 -14.83 7.67 1.09
C ARG A 51 -15.13 7.22 -0.34
N VAL A 52 -14.09 6.83 -1.07
CA VAL A 52 -14.18 6.45 -2.49
C VAL A 52 -13.84 4.99 -2.76
N GLY A 53 -13.37 4.26 -1.74
CA GLY A 53 -13.05 2.84 -1.92
C GLY A 53 -12.43 2.20 -0.70
N LYS A 54 -11.85 1.04 -0.93
CA LYS A 54 -11.09 0.26 0.06
C LYS A 54 -9.96 -0.50 -0.61
N VAL A 55 -8.89 -0.74 0.12
CA VAL A 55 -7.73 -1.54 -0.29
C VAL A 55 -7.34 -2.52 0.81
N ASN A 56 -6.59 -3.57 0.45
CA ASN A 56 -6.10 -4.56 1.39
C ASN A 56 -4.58 -4.47 1.51
N GLN A 57 -4.06 -4.91 2.65
CA GLN A 57 -2.68 -5.32 2.75
C GLN A 57 -2.57 -6.79 2.38
N VAL A 58 -1.67 -7.11 1.47
CA VAL A 58 -1.42 -8.47 0.99
C VAL A 58 0.04 -8.86 1.23
N ILE A 59 0.30 -10.12 1.52
CA ILE A 59 1.65 -10.67 1.56
C ILE A 59 1.84 -11.50 0.31
N CYS A 60 2.95 -11.29 -0.40
CA CYS A 60 3.25 -12.02 -1.62
C CYS A 60 4.74 -12.31 -1.77
N GLY A 61 5.03 -13.23 -2.67
CA GLY A 61 6.37 -13.60 -3.11
C GLY A 61 6.33 -14.27 -4.47
N SER A 62 7.48 -14.41 -5.13
CA SER A 62 7.53 -15.07 -6.43
C SER A 62 7.27 -16.57 -6.32
N PRO A 63 6.71 -17.21 -7.37
CA PRO A 63 6.56 -18.66 -7.43
C PRO A 63 7.86 -19.40 -7.19
N ALA A 64 8.97 -18.91 -7.74
CA ALA A 64 10.30 -19.51 -7.57
C ALA A 64 10.73 -19.54 -6.09
N TYR A 65 10.53 -18.43 -5.37
CA TYR A 65 10.82 -18.37 -3.94
C TYR A 65 9.94 -19.34 -3.15
N LEU A 66 8.63 -19.34 -3.42
CA LEU A 66 7.67 -20.20 -2.72
C LEU A 66 7.92 -21.69 -2.98
N ASN A 67 8.34 -22.06 -4.18
CA ASN A 67 8.72 -23.43 -4.51
C ASN A 67 9.98 -23.86 -3.75
N ALA A 68 10.96 -22.99 -3.60
CA ALA A 68 12.22 -23.28 -2.93
C ALA A 68 12.12 -23.27 -1.39
N LYS A 69 11.29 -22.40 -0.81
CA LYS A 69 11.22 -22.16 0.64
C LYS A 69 9.92 -22.63 1.29
N GLY A 70 8.97 -23.10 0.48
CA GLY A 70 7.62 -23.47 0.95
C GLY A 70 6.68 -22.26 1.03
N ILE A 71 5.40 -22.58 1.18
CA ILE A 71 4.32 -21.60 1.33
C ILE A 71 3.96 -21.50 2.81
N PRO A 72 4.04 -20.31 3.45
CA PRO A 72 3.61 -20.14 4.83
C PRO A 72 2.11 -20.39 4.96
N ARG A 73 1.71 -21.17 5.95
CA ARG A 73 0.30 -21.52 6.22
C ARG A 73 -0.30 -20.70 7.34
N THR A 74 0.54 -20.22 8.25
CA THR A 74 0.17 -19.37 9.39
C THR A 74 1.08 -18.15 9.48
N PRO A 75 0.66 -17.06 10.12
CA PRO A 75 1.52 -15.90 10.34
C PRO A 75 2.86 -16.24 11.03
N ASN A 76 2.89 -17.22 11.93
CA ASN A 76 4.11 -17.64 12.63
C ASN A 76 5.15 -18.27 11.67
N ASP A 77 4.72 -18.85 10.56
CA ASP A 77 5.65 -19.44 9.59
C ASP A 77 6.56 -18.38 8.92
N LEU A 78 6.18 -17.08 9.01
CA LEU A 78 7.00 -15.99 8.49
C LEU A 78 8.39 -15.92 9.12
N GLU A 79 8.57 -16.46 10.32
CA GLU A 79 9.89 -16.56 10.97
C GLU A 79 10.90 -17.41 10.17
N LYS A 80 10.40 -18.35 9.36
CA LYS A 80 11.21 -19.24 8.51
C LYS A 80 11.51 -18.63 7.14
N HIS A 81 10.96 -17.45 6.86
CA HIS A 81 11.07 -16.80 5.56
C HIS A 81 11.95 -15.55 5.60
N THR A 82 12.60 -15.27 4.47
CA THR A 82 13.22 -13.96 4.25
C THR A 82 12.12 -12.93 4.04
N LEU A 83 12.15 -11.86 4.81
CA LEU A 83 11.15 -10.80 4.73
C LEU A 83 11.76 -9.51 4.17
N ILE A 84 11.00 -8.86 3.31
CA ILE A 84 11.29 -7.56 2.73
C ILE A 84 10.21 -6.59 3.23
N ARG A 85 10.61 -5.50 3.86
CA ARG A 85 9.70 -4.51 4.40
C ARG A 85 9.66 -3.27 3.51
N SER A 86 8.45 -2.91 3.07
CA SER A 86 8.18 -1.57 2.57
C SER A 86 8.06 -0.60 3.74
N ALA A 87 8.89 0.44 3.76
CA ALA A 87 8.90 1.42 4.85
C ALA A 87 7.60 2.25 4.88
N GLY A 88 6.99 2.53 3.73
CA GLY A 88 5.73 3.27 3.63
C GLY A 88 4.52 2.45 4.07
N VAL A 89 4.45 1.17 3.67
CA VAL A 89 3.30 0.29 4.01
C VAL A 89 3.37 -0.22 5.44
N SER A 90 4.56 -0.48 5.95
CA SER A 90 4.78 -1.03 7.29
C SER A 90 5.87 -0.24 8.02
N PRO A 91 5.54 0.88 8.63
CA PRO A 91 6.52 1.74 9.32
C PRO A 91 7.15 1.06 10.54
N THR A 92 6.47 0.07 11.11
CA THR A 92 6.96 -0.69 12.27
C THR A 92 7.52 -2.06 11.87
N HIS A 93 8.25 -2.70 12.79
CA HIS A 93 8.69 -4.09 12.65
C HIS A 93 7.63 -5.10 13.12
N SER A 94 6.35 -4.74 13.01
CA SER A 94 5.24 -5.63 13.40
C SER A 94 4.18 -5.65 12.31
N TRP A 95 3.75 -6.85 11.93
CA TRP A 95 2.66 -7.04 11.01
C TRP A 95 1.42 -7.51 11.75
N ARG A 96 0.34 -6.75 11.61
CA ARG A 96 -0.98 -7.13 12.13
C ARG A 96 -1.70 -7.97 11.09
N PHE A 97 -2.45 -8.95 11.57
CA PHE A 97 -3.29 -9.86 10.81
C PHE A 97 -4.73 -9.79 11.34
N SER A 98 -5.63 -10.55 10.72
CA SER A 98 -6.98 -10.76 11.25
C SER A 98 -6.93 -11.35 12.67
N GLU A 99 -8.05 -11.33 13.37
CA GLU A 99 -8.23 -11.90 14.71
C GLU A 99 -7.24 -11.35 15.77
N GLY A 100 -6.73 -10.13 15.56
CA GLY A 100 -5.81 -9.48 16.50
C GLY A 100 -4.39 -10.06 16.52
N ILE A 101 -4.06 -11.01 15.64
CA ILE A 101 -2.71 -11.59 15.56
C ILE A 101 -1.72 -10.51 15.14
N THR A 102 -0.61 -10.43 15.88
CA THR A 102 0.49 -9.50 15.56
C THR A 102 1.82 -10.25 15.61
N ILE A 103 2.57 -10.20 14.52
CA ILE A 103 3.87 -10.85 14.39
C ILE A 103 4.97 -9.78 14.33
N LYS A 104 5.94 -9.90 15.20
CA LYS A 104 7.17 -9.10 15.13
C LYS A 104 8.05 -9.67 14.02
N ILE A 105 8.37 -8.86 13.04
CA ILE A 105 9.17 -9.26 11.88
C ILE A 105 10.63 -8.82 12.02
N LYS A 106 11.53 -9.61 11.42
CA LYS A 106 12.96 -9.26 11.27
C LYS A 106 13.26 -9.16 9.78
N PRO A 107 13.04 -8.02 9.12
CA PRO A 107 13.26 -7.90 7.70
C PRO A 107 14.76 -7.97 7.39
N ARG A 108 15.12 -8.72 6.34
CA ARG A 108 16.46 -8.74 5.79
C ARG A 108 16.77 -7.50 4.95
N LEU A 109 15.71 -6.91 4.36
CA LEU A 109 15.81 -5.74 3.53
C LEU A 109 14.65 -4.79 3.84
N VAL A 110 14.95 -3.49 3.94
CA VAL A 110 13.97 -2.42 4.12
C VAL A 110 14.14 -1.42 2.98
N ILE A 111 13.05 -1.14 2.28
CA ILE A 111 13.03 -0.26 1.12
C ILE A 111 11.90 0.75 1.26
N ASN A 112 12.11 1.99 0.88
CA ASN A 112 11.09 3.05 0.89
C ASN A 112 10.34 3.20 -0.45
N SER A 113 10.79 2.53 -1.52
CA SER A 113 10.12 2.50 -2.83
C SER A 113 9.36 1.19 -2.98
N ASN A 114 8.04 1.26 -3.18
CA ASN A 114 7.20 0.07 -3.36
C ASN A 114 7.54 -0.68 -4.65
N ASP A 115 7.86 0.01 -5.75
CA ASP A 115 8.29 -0.61 -7.01
C ASP A 115 9.58 -1.40 -6.84
N SER A 116 10.51 -0.89 -6.02
CA SER A 116 11.73 -1.61 -5.68
C SER A 116 11.48 -2.84 -4.81
N VAL A 117 10.48 -2.78 -3.90
CA VAL A 117 10.04 -3.97 -3.16
C VAL A 117 9.46 -5.00 -4.12
N VAL A 118 8.58 -4.61 -5.04
CA VAL A 118 8.00 -5.50 -6.07
C VAL A 118 9.11 -6.17 -6.88
N SER A 119 10.09 -5.40 -7.33
CA SER A 119 11.24 -5.91 -8.08
C SER A 119 12.04 -6.95 -7.29
N ALA A 120 12.30 -6.69 -6.01
CA ALA A 120 12.99 -7.63 -5.12
C ALA A 120 12.20 -8.93 -4.89
N LEU A 121 10.87 -8.84 -4.76
CA LEU A 121 9.99 -10.00 -4.64
C LEU A 121 9.98 -10.84 -5.92
N LYS A 122 9.88 -10.21 -7.09
CA LYS A 122 9.95 -10.87 -8.41
C LYS A 122 11.29 -11.58 -8.61
N ALA A 123 12.37 -10.98 -8.14
CA ALA A 123 13.70 -11.59 -8.15
C ALA A 123 13.86 -12.79 -7.17
N GLY A 124 12.81 -13.14 -6.41
CA GLY A 124 12.84 -14.30 -5.52
C GLY A 124 13.58 -14.06 -4.19
N LEU A 125 13.74 -12.82 -3.76
CA LEU A 125 14.48 -12.54 -2.52
C LEU A 125 13.72 -12.96 -1.25
N GLY A 126 12.38 -12.94 -1.27
CA GLY A 126 11.61 -13.26 -0.08
C GLY A 126 10.12 -12.97 -0.20
N LEU A 127 9.47 -12.74 0.95
CA LEU A 127 8.09 -12.32 1.08
C LEU A 127 8.03 -10.85 1.50
N GLY A 128 7.05 -10.12 0.96
CA GLY A 128 6.81 -8.73 1.34
C GLY A 128 5.32 -8.44 1.54
N ARG A 129 5.03 -7.47 2.41
CA ARG A 129 3.68 -6.92 2.59
C ARG A 129 3.56 -5.62 1.82
N LEU A 130 2.56 -5.53 0.96
CA LEU A 130 2.24 -4.39 0.12
C LEU A 130 0.74 -4.11 0.14
N ILE A 131 0.32 -2.98 -0.41
CA ILE A 131 -1.09 -2.70 -0.64
C ILE A 131 -1.52 -3.36 -1.95
N SER A 132 -2.72 -3.92 -1.98
CA SER A 132 -3.22 -4.77 -3.07
C SER A 132 -3.08 -4.15 -4.46
N TYR A 133 -3.31 -2.84 -4.60
CA TYR A 133 -3.19 -2.17 -5.91
C TYR A 133 -1.74 -2.04 -6.39
N GLN A 134 -0.75 -2.06 -5.49
CA GLN A 134 0.68 -1.93 -5.82
C GLN A 134 1.26 -3.18 -6.47
N VAL A 135 0.59 -4.31 -6.31
CA VAL A 135 1.00 -5.63 -6.84
C VAL A 135 -0.07 -6.26 -7.73
N ALA A 136 -1.11 -5.50 -8.08
CA ALA A 136 -2.20 -6.03 -8.89
C ALA A 136 -1.77 -6.58 -10.25
N PRO A 137 -0.87 -5.91 -11.00
CA PRO A 137 -0.35 -6.45 -12.26
C PRO A 137 0.40 -7.78 -12.06
N GLU A 138 1.27 -7.86 -11.07
CA GLU A 138 2.11 -9.04 -10.79
C GLU A 138 1.29 -10.22 -10.25
N LEU A 139 0.21 -9.94 -9.57
CA LEU A 139 -0.73 -10.99 -9.15
C LEU A 139 -1.55 -11.49 -10.34
N ALA A 140 -1.91 -10.60 -11.27
CA ALA A 140 -2.68 -10.95 -12.46
C ALA A 140 -1.85 -11.77 -13.47
N ASP A 141 -0.59 -11.41 -13.68
CA ASP A 141 0.33 -12.13 -14.59
C ASP A 141 1.00 -13.36 -13.93
N GLY A 142 0.79 -13.55 -12.61
CA GLY A 142 1.32 -14.69 -11.85
C GLY A 142 2.80 -14.59 -11.50
N SER A 143 3.48 -13.48 -11.77
CA SER A 143 4.87 -13.24 -11.36
C SER A 143 5.04 -13.13 -9.84
N LEU A 144 3.96 -12.75 -9.14
CA LEU A 144 3.83 -12.87 -7.69
C LEU A 144 2.59 -13.70 -7.32
N LYS A 145 2.65 -14.36 -6.17
CA LYS A 145 1.52 -15.10 -5.59
C LYS A 145 1.25 -14.61 -4.17
N LYS A 146 -0.03 -14.43 -3.85
CA LYS A 146 -0.49 -14.13 -2.49
C LYS A 146 -0.30 -15.33 -1.58
N VAL A 147 0.08 -15.05 -0.35
CA VAL A 147 0.14 -16.03 0.74
C VAL A 147 -0.60 -15.48 1.96
N LEU A 148 -1.05 -16.36 2.86
CA LEU A 148 -1.77 -16.02 4.09
C LEU A 148 -3.04 -15.19 3.84
N SER A 149 -3.75 -15.42 2.75
CA SER A 149 -4.95 -14.64 2.39
C SER A 149 -6.08 -14.75 3.42
N SER A 150 -6.20 -15.90 4.12
CA SER A 150 -7.17 -16.08 5.22
C SER A 150 -6.85 -15.25 6.48
N TYR A 151 -5.64 -14.72 6.56
CA TYR A 151 -5.18 -13.91 7.67
C TYR A 151 -5.05 -12.42 7.32
N GLU A 152 -5.54 -12.01 6.15
CA GLU A 152 -5.48 -10.58 5.77
C GLU A 152 -6.20 -9.72 6.83
N PRO A 153 -5.63 -8.57 7.22
CA PRO A 153 -6.29 -7.65 8.13
C PRO A 153 -7.51 -7.01 7.45
N SER A 154 -8.33 -6.32 8.23
CA SER A 154 -9.47 -5.57 7.73
C SER A 154 -9.06 -4.61 6.60
N HIS A 155 -9.97 -4.40 5.65
CA HIS A 155 -9.76 -3.45 4.56
C HIS A 155 -9.47 -2.05 5.10
N MET A 156 -8.55 -1.35 4.45
CA MET A 156 -8.29 0.05 4.72
C MET A 156 -9.17 0.92 3.81
N PRO A 157 -9.93 1.89 4.36
CA PRO A 157 -10.69 2.82 3.55
C PRO A 157 -9.79 3.72 2.73
N VAL A 158 -10.26 4.15 1.57
CA VAL A 158 -9.62 5.16 0.72
C VAL A 158 -10.52 6.38 0.70
N HIS A 159 -9.96 7.53 1.04
CA HIS A 159 -10.66 8.79 1.08
C HIS A 159 -10.03 9.81 0.13
N ILE A 160 -10.88 10.61 -0.51
CA ILE A 160 -10.48 11.91 -1.04
C ILE A 160 -10.71 12.90 0.08
N ILE A 161 -9.67 13.63 0.45
CA ILE A 161 -9.73 14.73 1.42
C ILE A 161 -9.44 16.03 0.70
N HIS A 162 -10.22 17.06 0.99
CA HIS A 162 -10.04 18.37 0.39
C HIS A 162 -10.39 19.48 1.37
N ARG A 163 -9.84 20.63 1.10
CA ARG A 163 -10.19 21.85 1.83
C ARG A 163 -11.62 22.25 1.45
N GLU A 164 -12.36 22.81 2.39
CA GLU A 164 -13.62 23.48 2.07
C GLU A 164 -13.30 24.65 1.14
N GLY A 165 -13.76 24.60 -0.11
CA GLY A 165 -13.64 25.72 -1.02
C GLY A 165 -14.34 26.94 -0.39
N ARG A 166 -13.69 28.08 -0.32
CA ARG A 166 -14.40 29.34 -0.19
C ARG A 166 -15.30 29.42 -1.42
N SER A 167 -16.61 29.25 -1.21
CA SER A 167 -17.60 29.67 -2.20
C SER A 167 -17.43 31.19 -2.33
N GLY A 168 -16.78 31.60 -3.42
CA GLY A 168 -16.76 32.97 -3.84
C GLY A 168 -18.07 33.31 -4.54
#